data_1724844b69984f79135c289235e54dd2
#
_entry.id   1724844b69984f79135c289235e54dd2
#
_cell.length_a   1.000
_cell.length_b   1.000
_cell.length_c   1.000
_cell.angle_alpha   90.00
_cell.angle_beta   90.00
_cell.angle_gamma   90.00
#
_symmetry.space_group_name_H-M   'P 1'
#
loop_
_entity.id
_entity.type
_entity.pdbx_description
1 polymer ?
#
loop_
_entity_poly.entity_id
_entity_poly.type
_entity_poly.pdbx_seq_one_letter_code
_entity_poly.pdbx_strand_id
1 'polypeptide(L)'
;YAYFGNKIVPYSEAKVGLLTHGLNYGTGVFGGIRGYWNEDEKELFIFRPDDHFQRFLESTRLLRMELPQTRDEAVKILIDLIHKEDLHEDIYVRPLAFYTDEIIGVRLHNVTPIMTISVLPFGRYLEKEEGAHVMFSSWRRIDDNMIPARGKITGGYVNSALAKTDANLAGFDEAIMLNQDGHIAEGSA
;
A
#
# COMPACT_ATOMS: atom_id res chain seq x y z
N TYR A 1 15.35 2.11 8.23
CA TYR A 1 15.11 3.50 7.76
C TYR A 1 13.76 3.60 7.05
N ALA A 2 13.33 4.84 6.78
CA ALA A 2 12.17 5.16 5.94
C ALA A 2 12.43 6.47 5.18
N TYR A 3 11.85 6.60 4.00
CA TYR A 3 11.70 7.92 3.40
C TYR A 3 10.49 8.61 4.00
N PHE A 4 10.70 9.77 4.63
CA PHE A 4 9.67 10.54 5.33
C PHE A 4 10.08 12.03 5.38
N GLY A 5 9.14 12.94 5.11
CA GLY A 5 9.43 14.38 5.14
C GLY A 5 10.52 14.81 4.15
N ASN A 6 10.53 14.24 2.95
CA ASN A 6 11.47 14.49 1.85
C ASN A 6 12.94 14.08 2.13
N LYS A 7 13.17 13.19 3.09
CA LYS A 7 14.51 12.66 3.43
C LYS A 7 14.43 11.21 3.93
N ILE A 8 15.56 10.50 3.88
CA ILE A 8 15.70 9.19 4.52
C ILE A 8 16.09 9.41 5.99
N VAL A 9 15.26 8.89 6.90
CA VAL A 9 15.42 9.01 8.35
C VAL A 9 15.42 7.63 9.01
N PRO A 10 15.93 7.48 10.25
CA PRO A 10 15.67 6.30 11.05
C PRO A 10 14.16 6.03 11.15
N TYR A 11 13.74 4.77 11.05
CA TYR A 11 12.31 4.41 11.06
C TYR A 11 11.59 4.94 12.33
N SER A 12 12.29 4.98 13.45
CA SER A 12 11.77 5.49 14.73
C SER A 12 11.43 6.99 14.73
N GLU A 13 11.95 7.74 13.75
CA GLU A 13 11.67 9.17 13.57
C GLU A 13 10.50 9.44 12.62
N ALA A 14 10.10 8.44 11.80
CA ALA A 14 8.97 8.54 10.87
C ALA A 14 7.64 8.41 11.64
N LYS A 15 7.19 9.50 12.27
CA LYS A 15 6.01 9.53 13.14
C LYS A 15 5.04 10.63 12.74
N VAL A 16 3.76 10.41 13.02
CA VAL A 16 2.68 11.37 12.83
C VAL A 16 1.86 11.50 14.11
N GLY A 17 1.17 12.64 14.26
CA GLY A 17 0.30 12.89 15.40
C GLY A 17 -1.05 12.18 15.29
N LEU A 18 -1.76 12.06 16.40
CA LEU A 18 -3.06 11.39 16.50
C LEU A 18 -4.15 12.04 15.64
N LEU A 19 -4.06 13.33 15.40
CA LEU A 19 -5.03 14.10 14.62
C LEU A 19 -4.69 14.15 13.12
N THR A 20 -3.66 13.42 12.68
CA THR A 20 -3.28 13.34 11.27
C THR A 20 -4.49 12.95 10.41
N HIS A 21 -4.79 13.76 9.41
CA HIS A 21 -5.96 13.60 8.54
C HIS A 21 -6.02 12.22 7.87
N GLY A 22 -4.88 11.74 7.35
CA GLY A 22 -4.78 10.40 6.74
C GLY A 22 -5.12 9.28 7.71
N LEU A 23 -4.73 9.41 8.99
CA LEU A 23 -5.04 8.44 10.04
C LEU A 23 -6.54 8.44 10.40
N ASN A 24 -7.12 9.62 10.57
CA ASN A 24 -8.51 9.75 11.05
C ASN A 24 -9.55 9.43 9.97
N TYR A 25 -9.26 9.72 8.70
CA TYR A 25 -10.24 9.64 7.62
C TYR A 25 -9.89 8.63 6.52
N GLY A 26 -8.80 7.86 6.67
CA GLY A 26 -8.37 6.90 5.67
C GLY A 26 -7.99 7.53 4.32
N THR A 27 -7.59 8.80 4.34
CA THR A 27 -7.23 9.57 3.15
C THR A 27 -5.76 9.37 2.81
N GLY A 28 -5.45 8.16 2.46
CA GLY A 28 -4.13 7.73 2.01
C GLY A 28 -4.22 6.84 0.78
N VAL A 29 -3.11 6.71 0.09
CA VAL A 29 -2.91 5.82 -1.05
C VAL A 29 -1.63 5.03 -0.81
N PHE A 30 -1.65 3.73 -1.08
CA PHE A 30 -0.43 2.93 -0.90
C PHE A 30 -0.13 2.04 -2.11
N GLY A 31 1.11 1.61 -2.20
CA GLY A 31 1.56 0.59 -3.14
C GLY A 31 2.10 -0.63 -2.41
N GLY A 32 2.39 -1.66 -3.20
CA GLY A 32 3.14 -2.82 -2.77
C GLY A 32 4.04 -3.26 -3.90
N ILE A 33 5.35 -3.29 -3.66
CA ILE A 33 6.35 -3.68 -4.63
C ILE A 33 7.19 -4.79 -4.00
N ARG A 34 7.50 -5.83 -4.78
CA ARG A 34 8.35 -6.93 -4.33
C ARG A 34 9.76 -6.73 -4.83
N GLY A 35 10.72 -7.03 -3.96
CA GLY A 35 12.11 -7.26 -4.34
C GLY A 35 12.50 -8.68 -4.00
N TYR A 36 13.28 -9.29 -4.88
CA TYR A 36 13.71 -10.68 -4.79
C TYR A 36 15.23 -10.73 -4.74
N TRP A 37 15.76 -11.33 -3.68
CA TRP A 37 17.19 -11.52 -3.52
C TRP A 37 17.67 -12.69 -4.36
N ASN A 38 18.71 -12.46 -5.15
CA ASN A 38 19.41 -13.51 -5.90
C ASN A 38 20.71 -13.84 -5.17
N GLU A 39 20.77 -15.04 -4.61
CA GLU A 39 21.92 -15.50 -3.82
C GLU A 39 23.17 -15.72 -4.68
N ASP A 40 23.00 -16.12 -5.95
CA ASP A 40 24.13 -16.39 -6.85
C ASP A 40 24.76 -15.09 -7.35
N GLU A 41 23.96 -14.10 -7.69
CA GLU A 41 24.41 -12.80 -8.19
C GLU A 41 24.71 -11.79 -7.08
N LYS A 42 24.25 -12.07 -5.82
CA LYS A 42 24.33 -11.15 -4.68
C LYS A 42 23.65 -9.80 -4.97
N GLU A 43 22.55 -9.83 -5.68
CA GLU A 43 21.77 -8.67 -6.08
C GLU A 43 20.31 -8.79 -5.72
N LEU A 44 19.69 -7.64 -5.45
CA LEU A 44 18.25 -7.51 -5.16
C LEU A 44 17.53 -6.99 -6.41
N PHE A 45 16.65 -7.80 -6.97
CA PHE A 45 15.85 -7.47 -8.15
C PHE A 45 14.50 -6.90 -7.75
N ILE A 46 14.20 -5.67 -8.15
CA ILE A 46 12.91 -5.03 -7.92
C ILE A 46 12.03 -5.20 -9.16
N PHE A 47 10.86 -5.79 -8.99
CA PHE A 47 9.96 -6.06 -10.11
C PHE A 47 9.20 -4.81 -10.53
N ARG A 48 9.48 -4.30 -11.74
CA ARG A 48 8.77 -3.20 -12.43
C ARG A 48 8.50 -1.97 -11.54
N PRO A 49 9.48 -1.36 -10.89
CA PRO A 49 9.27 -0.26 -9.96
C PRO A 49 8.62 0.95 -10.64
N ASP A 50 8.97 1.24 -11.90
CA ASP A 50 8.41 2.36 -12.67
C ASP A 50 6.88 2.26 -12.81
N ASP A 51 6.37 1.07 -13.20
CA ASP A 51 4.94 0.86 -13.36
C ASP A 51 4.20 0.94 -12.03
N HIS A 52 4.80 0.43 -10.96
CA HIS A 52 4.24 0.53 -9.62
C HIS A 52 4.14 1.98 -9.15
N PHE A 53 5.19 2.78 -9.34
CA PHE A 53 5.15 4.20 -8.97
C PHE A 53 4.25 5.02 -9.89
N GLN A 54 4.17 4.68 -11.19
CA GLN A 54 3.21 5.32 -12.10
C GLN A 54 1.77 5.12 -11.59
N ARG A 55 1.38 3.88 -11.32
CA ARG A 55 0.06 3.56 -10.76
C ARG A 55 -0.17 4.21 -9.39
N PHE A 56 0.85 4.25 -8.53
CA PHE A 56 0.77 4.90 -7.23
C PHE A 56 0.46 6.40 -7.39
N LEU A 57 1.20 7.12 -8.23
CA LEU A 57 0.98 8.54 -8.50
C LEU A 57 -0.38 8.81 -9.18
N GLU A 58 -0.86 7.91 -10.04
CA GLU A 58 -2.21 8.01 -10.60
C GLU A 58 -3.28 7.84 -9.51
N SER A 59 -3.08 6.91 -8.59
CA SER A 59 -3.98 6.69 -7.46
C SER A 59 -4.03 7.91 -6.51
N THR A 60 -2.92 8.62 -6.29
CA THR A 60 -2.91 9.82 -5.44
C THR A 60 -3.79 10.93 -6.00
N ARG A 61 -3.87 11.05 -7.33
CA ARG A 61 -4.72 12.04 -8.01
C ARG A 61 -6.21 11.82 -7.75
N LEU A 62 -6.64 10.57 -7.50
CA LEU A 62 -8.03 10.27 -7.13
C LEU A 62 -8.42 10.92 -5.81
N LEU A 63 -7.47 11.10 -4.90
CA LEU A 63 -7.63 11.84 -3.65
C LEU A 63 -7.17 13.30 -3.74
N ARG A 64 -6.96 13.84 -4.95
CA ARG A 64 -6.52 15.22 -5.19
C ARG A 64 -5.16 15.56 -4.55
N MET A 65 -4.31 14.57 -4.34
CA MET A 65 -2.96 14.78 -3.82
C MET A 65 -2.03 15.22 -4.96
N GLU A 66 -1.33 16.31 -4.74
CA GLU A 66 -0.23 16.79 -5.59
C GLU A 66 1.08 16.54 -4.85
N LEU A 67 1.78 15.49 -5.21
CA LEU A 67 3.09 15.16 -4.67
C LEU A 67 4.17 15.85 -5.50
N PRO A 68 5.21 16.39 -4.87
CA PRO A 68 6.31 17.03 -5.60
C PRO A 68 7.20 16.03 -6.35
N GLN A 69 7.18 14.75 -5.97
CA GLN A 69 8.02 13.73 -6.57
C GLN A 69 7.45 13.25 -7.92
N THR A 70 8.29 13.21 -8.92
CA THR A 70 8.04 12.49 -10.18
C THR A 70 8.19 10.98 -9.96
N ARG A 71 7.76 10.20 -10.96
CA ARG A 71 7.96 8.74 -10.98
C ARG A 71 9.45 8.37 -10.85
N ASP A 72 10.30 9.00 -11.64
CA ASP A 72 11.72 8.67 -11.69
C ASP A 72 12.44 9.06 -10.41
N GLU A 73 12.05 10.17 -9.77
CA GLU A 73 12.53 10.54 -8.43
C GLU A 73 12.09 9.54 -7.37
N ALA A 74 10.84 9.05 -7.44
CA ALA A 74 10.34 8.05 -6.50
C ALA A 74 11.09 6.71 -6.62
N VAL A 75 11.39 6.28 -7.83
CA VAL A 75 12.25 5.09 -8.09
C VAL A 75 13.64 5.31 -7.54
N LYS A 76 14.26 6.47 -7.80
CA LYS A 76 15.59 6.79 -7.26
C LYS A 76 15.60 6.78 -5.74
N ILE A 77 14.61 7.39 -5.08
CA ILE A 77 14.47 7.40 -3.62
C ILE A 77 14.35 5.96 -3.08
N LEU A 78 13.60 5.09 -3.75
CA LEU A 78 13.51 3.69 -3.37
C LEU A 78 14.87 3.01 -3.42
N ILE A 79 15.63 3.18 -4.50
CA ILE A 79 16.96 2.58 -4.66
C ILE A 79 17.91 3.10 -3.57
N ASP A 80 17.94 4.40 -3.32
CA ASP A 80 18.77 5.03 -2.27
C ASP A 80 18.38 4.48 -0.87
N LEU A 81 17.09 4.24 -0.61
CA LEU A 81 16.61 3.67 0.65
C LEU A 81 17.03 2.21 0.80
N ILE A 82 16.91 1.39 -0.25
CA ILE A 82 17.32 -0.02 -0.24
C ILE A 82 18.81 -0.14 0.04
N HIS A 83 19.65 0.65 -0.62
CA HIS A 83 21.09 0.69 -0.34
C HIS A 83 21.39 1.10 1.11
N LYS A 84 20.54 1.96 1.70
CA LYS A 84 20.68 2.39 3.09
C LYS A 84 20.29 1.30 4.08
N GLU A 85 19.31 0.45 3.73
CA GLU A 85 18.85 -0.68 4.55
C GLU A 85 19.80 -1.87 4.51
N ASP A 86 20.53 -2.05 3.40
CA ASP A 86 21.52 -3.12 3.18
C ASP A 86 20.93 -4.53 3.44
N LEU A 87 19.70 -4.77 2.93
CA LEU A 87 19.00 -6.05 3.09
C LEU A 87 19.41 -7.05 2.00
N HIS A 88 19.76 -8.28 2.41
CA HIS A 88 20.18 -9.38 1.56
C HIS A 88 19.18 -10.53 1.60
N GLU A 89 17.91 -10.22 1.44
CA GLU A 89 16.79 -11.15 1.45
C GLU A 89 15.61 -10.57 0.67
N ASP A 90 14.57 -11.38 0.44
CA ASP A 90 13.35 -10.91 -0.21
C ASP A 90 12.71 -9.78 0.61
N ILE A 91 12.29 -8.73 -0.08
CA ILE A 91 11.73 -7.54 0.55
C ILE A 91 10.33 -7.20 0.04
N TYR A 92 9.62 -6.47 0.86
CA TYR A 92 8.40 -5.75 0.51
C TYR A 92 8.63 -4.25 0.66
N VAL A 93 8.27 -3.50 -0.38
CA VAL A 93 8.31 -2.04 -0.37
C VAL A 93 6.90 -1.50 -0.24
N ARG A 94 6.68 -0.64 0.74
CA ARG A 94 5.43 0.06 0.99
C ARG A 94 5.58 1.56 0.72
N PRO A 95 5.36 2.02 -0.54
CA PRO A 95 5.08 3.44 -0.74
C PRO A 95 3.70 3.77 -0.18
N LEU A 96 3.59 4.90 0.51
CA LEU A 96 2.36 5.40 1.10
C LEU A 96 2.34 6.92 0.96
N ALA A 97 1.25 7.47 0.44
CA ALA A 97 0.98 8.91 0.46
C ALA A 97 -0.26 9.17 1.30
N PHE A 98 -0.25 10.22 2.09
CA PHE A 98 -1.38 10.61 2.93
C PHE A 98 -1.30 12.09 3.30
N TYR A 99 -2.43 12.65 3.71
CA TYR A 99 -2.50 14.01 4.23
C TYR A 99 -2.03 14.06 5.68
N THR A 100 -1.10 14.98 5.99
CA THR A 100 -0.40 15.07 7.28
C THR A 100 -1.00 16.08 8.24
N ASP A 101 -1.83 17.00 7.76
CA ASP A 101 -2.39 18.05 8.62
C ASP A 101 -3.15 17.46 9.81
N GLU A 102 -2.91 18.01 10.98
CA GLU A 102 -3.60 17.65 12.22
C GLU A 102 -4.84 18.50 12.38
N ILE A 103 -5.91 18.15 11.65
CA ILE A 103 -7.17 18.89 11.61
C ILE A 103 -8.37 17.98 11.73
N ILE A 104 -9.45 18.50 12.30
CA ILE A 104 -10.77 17.88 12.27
C ILE A 104 -11.54 18.42 11.07
N GLY A 105 -11.91 17.54 10.14
CA GLY A 105 -12.68 17.86 8.93
C GLY A 105 -12.27 17.00 7.74
N VAL A 106 -13.23 16.60 6.91
CA VAL A 106 -13.08 15.58 5.84
C VAL A 106 -12.71 16.14 4.46
N ARG A 107 -12.36 17.45 4.36
CA ARG A 107 -12.02 18.06 3.08
C ARG A 107 -10.68 17.57 2.53
N LEU A 108 -10.56 17.49 1.19
CA LEU A 108 -9.31 17.13 0.49
C LEU A 108 -8.62 18.35 -0.17
N HIS A 109 -9.00 19.57 0.18
CA HIS A 109 -8.39 20.82 -0.29
C HIS A 109 -7.80 21.58 0.90
N ASN A 110 -6.75 22.35 0.65
CA ASN A 110 -5.99 23.07 1.69
C ASN A 110 -5.50 22.11 2.80
N VAL A 111 -5.00 20.96 2.41
CA VAL A 111 -4.32 19.96 3.23
C VAL A 111 -3.08 19.46 2.50
N THR A 112 -2.03 19.11 3.24
CA THR A 112 -0.69 18.83 2.72
C THR A 112 -0.46 17.33 2.61
N PRO A 113 -0.29 16.77 1.40
CA PRO A 113 0.10 15.36 1.24
C PRO A 113 1.62 15.22 1.35
N ILE A 114 2.05 14.07 1.85
CA ILE A 114 3.45 13.62 1.74
C ILE A 114 3.49 12.21 1.15
N MET A 115 4.64 11.87 0.56
CA MET A 115 5.00 10.50 0.22
C MET A 115 5.97 9.95 1.27
N THR A 116 5.73 8.70 1.64
CA THR A 116 6.65 7.91 2.47
C THR A 116 6.97 6.59 1.77
N ILE A 117 8.14 6.02 2.03
CA ILE A 117 8.50 4.69 1.56
C ILE A 117 9.14 3.95 2.73
N SER A 118 8.63 2.75 3.02
CA SER A 118 9.23 1.80 3.95
C SER A 118 9.63 0.53 3.21
N VAL A 119 10.76 -0.05 3.61
CA VAL A 119 11.25 -1.33 3.11
C VAL A 119 11.35 -2.28 4.29
N LEU A 120 10.90 -3.50 4.12
CA LEU A 120 10.96 -4.52 5.18
C LEU A 120 11.23 -5.90 4.57
N PRO A 121 11.94 -6.78 5.32
CA PRO A 121 12.02 -8.18 4.97
C PRO A 121 10.63 -8.80 4.83
N PHE A 122 10.41 -9.56 3.78
CA PHE A 122 9.10 -10.16 3.56
C PHE A 122 9.20 -11.39 2.67
N GLY A 123 9.00 -12.55 3.25
CA GLY A 123 8.94 -13.82 2.57
C GLY A 123 7.66 -14.01 1.71
N ARG A 124 7.18 -15.23 1.61
CA ARG A 124 5.98 -15.57 0.84
C ARG A 124 4.72 -15.02 1.50
N TYR A 125 3.80 -14.47 0.70
CA TYR A 125 2.52 -13.94 1.19
C TYR A 125 1.56 -15.07 1.62
N LEU A 126 1.54 -16.17 0.88
CA LEU A 126 0.82 -17.39 1.23
C LEU A 126 1.84 -18.49 1.52
N GLU A 127 1.77 -19.08 2.72
CA GLU A 127 2.71 -20.12 3.16
C GLU A 127 2.52 -21.46 2.44
N LYS A 128 1.32 -21.70 1.88
CA LYS A 128 0.95 -22.97 1.24
C LYS A 128 1.26 -22.95 -0.26
N GLU A 129 2.14 -23.84 -0.71
CA GLU A 129 2.48 -24.01 -2.14
C GLU A 129 1.40 -24.77 -2.92
N GLU A 130 0.62 -25.62 -2.25
CA GLU A 130 -0.38 -26.51 -2.86
C GLU A 130 -1.70 -25.82 -3.22
N GLY A 131 -1.82 -24.52 -2.91
CA GLY A 131 -3.03 -23.73 -3.12
C GLY A 131 -3.65 -23.25 -1.81
N ALA A 132 -4.56 -22.31 -1.91
CA ALA A 132 -5.26 -21.71 -0.78
C ALA A 132 -6.73 -22.17 -0.73
N HIS A 133 -7.23 -22.50 0.47
CA HIS A 133 -8.65 -22.64 0.70
C HIS A 133 -9.31 -21.26 0.72
N VAL A 134 -10.26 -21.02 -0.18
CA VAL A 134 -10.92 -19.74 -0.30
C VAL A 134 -12.43 -19.88 -0.10
N MET A 135 -13.06 -18.81 0.40
CA MET A 135 -14.52 -18.71 0.47
C MET A 135 -15.01 -17.45 -0.22
N PHE A 136 -16.24 -17.47 -0.69
CA PHE A 136 -16.91 -16.24 -1.11
C PHE A 136 -17.34 -15.42 0.13
N SER A 137 -16.90 -14.16 0.15
CA SER A 137 -17.27 -13.23 1.22
C SER A 137 -18.75 -12.80 1.11
N SER A 138 -19.38 -12.57 2.24
CA SER A 138 -20.67 -11.86 2.31
C SER A 138 -20.53 -10.35 2.06
N TRP A 139 -19.32 -9.79 2.30
CA TRP A 139 -19.00 -8.41 1.99
C TRP A 139 -18.78 -8.24 0.48
N ARG A 140 -19.54 -7.32 -0.13
CA ARG A 140 -19.33 -6.94 -1.52
C ARG A 140 -18.16 -5.98 -1.63
N ARG A 141 -17.40 -6.05 -2.73
CA ARG A 141 -16.35 -5.07 -3.02
C ARG A 141 -16.97 -3.68 -3.16
N ILE A 142 -16.30 -2.68 -2.62
CA ILE A 142 -16.73 -1.28 -2.71
C ILE A 142 -16.89 -0.90 -4.18
N ASP A 143 -18.00 -0.25 -4.51
CA ASP A 143 -18.23 0.31 -5.83
C ASP A 143 -17.38 1.57 -6.07
N ASP A 144 -16.98 1.80 -7.31
CA ASP A 144 -16.12 2.93 -7.69
C ASP A 144 -16.74 4.30 -7.39
N ASN A 145 -18.08 4.36 -7.31
CA ASN A 145 -18.82 5.57 -6.93
C ASN A 145 -18.89 5.80 -5.40
N MET A 146 -18.47 4.83 -4.59
CA MET A 146 -18.37 4.97 -3.12
C MET A 146 -16.96 5.43 -2.73
N ILE A 147 -15.96 4.61 -3.06
CA ILE A 147 -14.55 4.94 -2.98
C ILE A 147 -13.92 4.41 -4.26
N PRO A 148 -13.16 5.21 -5.04
CA PRO A 148 -12.61 4.75 -6.31
C PRO A 148 -11.79 3.47 -6.18
N ALA A 149 -12.41 2.31 -6.51
CA ALA A 149 -11.81 0.99 -6.35
C ALA A 149 -10.59 0.77 -7.26
N ARG A 150 -10.48 1.53 -8.36
CA ARG A 150 -9.31 1.56 -9.25
C ARG A 150 -8.06 2.16 -8.60
N GLY A 151 -8.20 2.86 -7.46
CA GLY A 151 -7.09 3.37 -6.66
C GLY A 151 -6.85 2.54 -5.41
N LYS A 152 -5.57 2.38 -5.03
CA LYS A 152 -5.20 1.67 -3.79
C LYS A 152 -5.34 2.60 -2.58
N ILE A 153 -6.59 2.97 -2.24
CA ILE A 153 -6.94 3.94 -1.20
C ILE A 153 -7.07 3.24 0.16
N THR A 154 -6.38 3.76 1.19
CA THR A 154 -6.34 3.13 2.53
C THR A 154 -7.70 2.94 3.16
N GLY A 155 -8.59 3.92 3.07
CA GLY A 155 -9.95 3.83 3.62
C GLY A 155 -10.81 2.70 3.01
N GLY A 156 -10.56 2.34 1.75
CA GLY A 156 -11.22 1.22 1.07
C GLY A 156 -10.83 -0.15 1.63
N TYR A 157 -9.70 -0.26 2.32
CA TYR A 157 -9.18 -1.52 2.86
C TYR A 157 -9.87 -1.99 4.14
N VAL A 158 -10.70 -1.17 4.76
CA VAL A 158 -11.62 -1.65 5.82
C VAL A 158 -12.53 -2.75 5.27
N ASN A 159 -13.06 -2.57 4.06
CA ASN A 159 -13.88 -3.57 3.37
C ASN A 159 -13.11 -4.89 3.15
N SER A 160 -11.87 -4.82 2.69
CA SER A 160 -10.97 -5.97 2.54
C SER A 160 -10.66 -6.66 3.87
N ALA A 161 -10.41 -5.88 4.93
CA ALA A 161 -10.09 -6.40 6.25
C ALA A 161 -11.28 -7.18 6.87
N LEU A 162 -12.50 -6.70 6.69
CA LEU A 162 -13.71 -7.40 7.12
C LEU A 162 -13.84 -8.75 6.40
N ALA A 163 -13.74 -8.76 5.07
CA ALA A 163 -13.83 -9.98 4.28
C ALA A 163 -12.73 -11.01 4.65
N LYS A 164 -11.48 -10.55 4.80
CA LYS A 164 -10.36 -11.41 5.20
C LYS A 164 -10.54 -11.99 6.58
N THR A 165 -10.96 -11.16 7.53
CA THR A 165 -11.18 -11.60 8.91
C THR A 165 -12.26 -12.68 9.00
N ASP A 166 -13.41 -12.49 8.34
CA ASP A 166 -14.48 -13.49 8.31
C ASP A 166 -14.01 -14.81 7.70
N ALA A 167 -13.24 -14.75 6.61
CA ALA A 167 -12.68 -15.96 5.99
C ALA A 167 -11.73 -16.70 6.94
N ASN A 168 -10.81 -15.98 7.57
CA ASN A 168 -9.85 -16.57 8.49
C ASN A 168 -10.54 -17.19 9.74
N LEU A 169 -11.53 -16.51 10.32
CA LEU A 169 -12.31 -17.03 11.45
C LEU A 169 -13.12 -18.27 11.07
N ALA A 170 -13.52 -18.41 9.80
CA ALA A 170 -14.19 -19.57 9.26
C ALA A 170 -13.23 -20.70 8.83
N GLY A 171 -11.91 -20.55 9.01
CA GLY A 171 -10.90 -21.55 8.70
C GLY A 171 -10.43 -21.55 7.23
N PHE A 172 -10.70 -20.49 6.47
CA PHE A 172 -10.21 -20.30 5.11
C PHE A 172 -8.96 -19.42 5.07
N ASP A 173 -8.13 -19.63 4.05
CA ASP A 173 -6.90 -18.88 3.86
C ASP A 173 -7.15 -17.50 3.24
N GLU A 174 -8.23 -17.37 2.41
CA GLU A 174 -8.52 -16.12 1.70
C GLU A 174 -10.02 -15.99 1.39
N ALA A 175 -10.47 -14.74 1.17
CA ALA A 175 -11.82 -14.42 0.73
C ALA A 175 -11.85 -13.98 -0.75
N ILE A 176 -12.81 -14.48 -1.49
CA ILE A 176 -13.17 -13.98 -2.82
C ILE A 176 -14.32 -13.00 -2.67
N MET A 177 -14.12 -11.76 -3.10
CA MET A 177 -15.12 -10.72 -3.04
C MET A 177 -15.84 -10.59 -4.38
N LEU A 178 -17.14 -10.39 -4.32
CA LEU A 178 -17.96 -10.14 -5.51
C LEU A 178 -18.25 -8.63 -5.60
N ASN A 179 -18.45 -8.12 -6.82
CA ASN A 179 -18.96 -6.78 -7.05
C ASN A 179 -20.48 -6.71 -6.75
N GLN A 180 -21.08 -5.53 -6.96
CA GLN A 180 -22.51 -5.33 -6.69
C GLN A 180 -23.41 -6.21 -7.58
N ASP A 181 -22.97 -6.52 -8.82
CA ASP A 181 -23.71 -7.36 -9.77
C ASP A 181 -23.52 -8.86 -9.52
N GLY A 182 -22.69 -9.25 -8.55
CA GLY A 182 -22.42 -10.65 -8.21
C GLY A 182 -21.31 -11.32 -9.02
N HIS A 183 -20.55 -10.57 -9.83
CA HIS A 183 -19.36 -11.10 -10.49
C HIS A 183 -18.18 -11.12 -9.53
N ILE A 184 -17.23 -12.04 -9.76
CA ILE A 184 -15.97 -12.08 -9.02
C ILE A 184 -15.19 -10.78 -9.31
N ALA A 185 -14.84 -10.06 -8.25
CA ALA A 185 -14.07 -8.83 -8.34
C ALA A 185 -12.58 -9.09 -8.10
N GLU A 186 -12.22 -9.54 -6.92
CA GLU A 186 -10.84 -9.77 -6.50
C GLU A 186 -10.77 -10.62 -5.22
N GLY A 187 -9.58 -11.00 -4.78
CA GLY A 187 -9.32 -11.45 -3.42
C GLY A 187 -9.47 -10.30 -2.40
N SER A 188 -9.30 -10.58 -1.11
CA SER A 188 -9.40 -9.52 -0.09
C SER A 188 -8.14 -8.63 -0.02
N ALA A 189 -6.98 -9.07 -0.55
CA ALA A 189 -5.72 -8.34 -0.44
C ALA A 189 -4.85 -8.46 -1.70
#